data_a8838eec7a4d3fd26712b1a8343a5341
#
_entry.id   a8838eec7a4d3fd26712b1a8343a5341
#
_cell.length_a   1.000
_cell.length_b   1.000
_cell.length_c   1.000
_cell.angle_alpha   90.00
_cell.angle_beta   90.00
_cell.angle_gamma   90.00
#
_symmetry.space_group_name_H-M   'P 1'
#
loop_
_entity.id
_entity.type
_entity.pdbx_description
1 polymer ?
#
loop_
_entity_poly.entity_id
_entity_poly.type
_entity_poly.pdbx_seq_one_letter_code
_entity_poly.pdbx_strand_id
1 'polypeptide(L)'
;MARTKLSEQEWETCLELADRLGIEVRGLLDQDVRFTALESAGHRLGRAVAQMTTERLSLARAERLTEPQVCPSCQQRSPLVHRVRELETVDGPIELREPVCPCSACRRDFFPAASGVGLEPAEL
;
A
#
# COMPACT_ATOMS: atom_id res chain seq x y z
N MET A 1 -29.22 0.52 3.10
CA MET A 1 -27.95 1.09 2.66
C MET A 1 -26.82 0.13 2.98
N ALA A 2 -26.03 -0.22 1.97
CA ALA A 2 -24.91 -1.16 2.15
C ALA A 2 -23.70 -0.44 2.72
N ARG A 3 -23.16 -0.96 3.81
CA ARG A 3 -21.89 -0.49 4.37
C ARG A 3 -20.76 -1.38 3.89
N THR A 4 -19.54 -0.84 3.86
CA THR A 4 -18.34 -1.60 3.57
C THR A 4 -18.24 -2.77 4.54
N LYS A 5 -17.98 -3.97 3.99
CA LYS A 5 -17.83 -5.17 4.83
C LYS A 5 -16.48 -5.13 5.55
N LEU A 6 -16.55 -5.14 6.87
CA LEU A 6 -15.40 -5.15 7.75
C LEU A 6 -15.65 -6.15 8.88
N SER A 7 -14.59 -6.70 9.44
CA SER A 7 -14.70 -7.45 10.69
C SER A 7 -15.04 -6.49 11.83
N GLU A 8 -15.49 -7.01 12.96
CA GLU A 8 -15.77 -6.19 14.15
C GLU A 8 -14.52 -5.38 14.57
N GLN A 9 -13.37 -6.03 14.58
CA GLN A 9 -12.11 -5.38 14.96
C GLN A 9 -11.73 -4.26 13.99
N GLU A 10 -11.87 -4.51 12.70
CA GLU A 10 -11.62 -3.48 11.68
C GLU A 10 -12.59 -2.31 11.83
N TRP A 11 -13.86 -2.61 12.13
CA TRP A 11 -14.89 -1.60 12.33
C TRP A 11 -14.56 -0.68 13.50
N GLU A 12 -14.17 -1.26 14.64
CA GLU A 12 -13.77 -0.48 15.82
C GLU A 12 -12.57 0.41 15.53
N THR A 13 -11.56 -0.13 14.86
CA THR A 13 -10.36 0.64 14.48
C THR A 13 -10.70 1.78 13.54
N CYS A 14 -11.59 1.54 12.56
CA CYS A 14 -12.02 2.57 11.64
C CYS A 14 -12.82 3.68 12.36
N LEU A 15 -13.66 3.31 13.32
CA LEU A 15 -14.40 4.30 14.11
C LEU A 15 -13.45 5.20 14.92
N GLU A 16 -12.47 4.62 15.57
CA GLU A 16 -11.45 5.38 16.30
C GLU A 16 -10.69 6.34 15.39
N LEU A 17 -10.28 5.84 14.22
CA LEU A 17 -9.58 6.65 13.24
C LEU A 17 -10.47 7.79 12.73
N ALA A 18 -11.74 7.49 12.43
CA ALA A 18 -12.69 8.51 11.97
C ALA A 18 -12.88 9.62 13.00
N ASP A 19 -12.95 9.25 14.28
CA ASP A 19 -13.06 10.23 15.36
C ASP A 19 -11.85 11.13 15.43
N ARG A 20 -10.64 10.57 15.31
CA ARG A 20 -9.40 11.34 15.32
C ARG A 20 -9.29 12.27 14.12
N LEU A 21 -9.62 11.76 12.93
CA LEU A 21 -9.59 12.57 11.70
C LEU A 21 -10.64 13.66 11.74
N GLY A 22 -11.82 13.39 12.32
CA GLY A 22 -12.88 14.37 12.50
C GLY A 22 -12.44 15.56 13.37
N ILE A 23 -11.63 15.28 14.40
CA ILE A 23 -11.07 16.35 15.23
C ILE A 23 -10.21 17.31 14.40
N GLU A 24 -9.41 16.77 13.50
CA GLU A 24 -8.50 17.59 12.66
C GLU A 24 -9.25 18.50 11.68
N VAL A 25 -10.46 18.11 11.26
CA VAL A 25 -11.26 18.90 10.31
C VAL A 25 -12.46 19.57 10.94
N ARG A 26 -12.58 19.56 12.27
CA ARG A 26 -13.76 20.10 12.96
C ARG A 26 -14.00 21.59 12.73
N GLY A 27 -12.98 22.31 12.25
CA GLY A 27 -13.14 23.72 11.87
C GLY A 27 -14.20 23.94 10.80
N LEU A 28 -14.53 22.91 10.02
CA LEU A 28 -15.64 22.96 9.07
C LEU A 28 -16.99 23.10 9.75
N LEU A 29 -17.13 22.71 11.02
CA LEU A 29 -18.37 22.82 11.79
C LEU A 29 -18.68 24.29 12.15
N ASP A 30 -17.67 25.13 12.19
CA ASP A 30 -17.81 26.55 12.55
C ASP A 30 -18.13 27.42 11.32
N GLN A 31 -18.23 26.81 10.16
CA GLN A 31 -18.52 27.48 8.90
C GLN A 31 -19.88 27.06 8.39
N ASP A 32 -20.54 27.98 7.69
CA ASP A 32 -21.78 27.66 6.98
C ASP A 32 -21.42 26.93 5.68
N VAL A 33 -21.15 25.63 5.78
CA VAL A 33 -20.73 24.80 4.65
C VAL A 33 -21.83 23.86 4.22
N ARG A 34 -21.85 23.54 2.92
CA ARG A 34 -22.76 22.56 2.38
C ARG A 34 -22.28 21.16 2.71
N PHE A 35 -23.17 20.20 2.73
CA PHE A 35 -22.86 18.80 2.95
C PHE A 35 -21.73 18.29 2.04
N THR A 36 -21.69 18.77 0.79
CA THR A 36 -20.62 18.40 -0.16
C THR A 36 -19.22 18.73 0.34
N ALA A 37 -19.06 19.78 1.15
CA ALA A 37 -17.76 20.12 1.75
C ALA A 37 -17.36 19.08 2.80
N LEU A 38 -18.32 18.61 3.60
CA LEU A 38 -18.07 17.56 4.60
C LEU A 38 -17.73 16.22 3.93
N GLU A 39 -18.50 15.88 2.89
CA GLU A 39 -18.27 14.68 2.11
C GLU A 39 -16.89 14.71 1.43
N SER A 40 -16.53 15.85 0.85
CA SER A 40 -15.23 16.02 0.19
C SER A 40 -14.07 15.87 1.18
N ALA A 41 -14.21 16.43 2.38
CA ALA A 41 -13.19 16.29 3.44
C ALA A 41 -13.05 14.82 3.85
N GLY A 42 -14.16 14.13 4.08
CA GLY A 42 -14.15 12.70 4.43
C GLY A 42 -13.53 11.84 3.34
N HIS A 43 -13.86 12.11 2.09
CA HIS A 43 -13.32 11.38 0.95
C HIS A 43 -11.81 11.58 0.80
N ARG A 44 -11.35 12.82 0.93
CA ARG A 44 -9.93 13.16 0.85
C ARG A 44 -9.12 12.46 1.94
N LEU A 45 -9.61 12.49 3.17
CA LEU A 45 -8.95 11.83 4.31
C LEU A 45 -8.95 10.31 4.13
N GLY A 46 -10.08 9.76 3.68
CA GLY A 46 -10.21 8.33 3.44
C GLY A 46 -9.25 7.84 2.36
N ARG A 47 -9.09 8.60 1.27
CA ARG A 47 -8.13 8.26 0.21
C ARG A 47 -6.70 8.29 0.72
N ALA A 48 -6.34 9.28 1.52
CA ALA A 48 -5.01 9.37 2.10
C ALA A 48 -4.72 8.17 3.00
N VAL A 49 -5.68 7.78 3.83
CA VAL A 49 -5.55 6.59 4.69
C VAL A 49 -5.41 5.32 3.83
N ALA A 50 -6.18 5.20 2.75
CA ALA A 50 -6.09 4.07 1.84
C ALA A 50 -4.69 3.97 1.21
N GLN A 51 -4.14 5.08 0.73
CA GLN A 51 -2.78 5.12 0.19
C GLN A 51 -1.75 4.67 1.23
N MET A 52 -1.78 5.25 2.41
CA MET A 52 -0.83 4.92 3.49
C MET A 52 -0.93 3.48 3.94
N THR A 53 -2.15 2.96 4.04
CA THR A 53 -2.39 1.57 4.46
C THR A 53 -1.83 0.61 3.42
N THR A 54 -2.07 0.86 2.14
CA THR A 54 -1.57 0.03 1.05
C THR A 54 -0.04 0.04 1.02
N GLU A 55 0.58 1.21 1.20
CA GLU A 55 2.05 1.31 1.28
C GLU A 55 2.61 0.47 2.43
N ARG A 56 2.03 0.61 3.61
CA ARG A 56 2.50 -0.10 4.81
C ARG A 56 2.33 -1.59 4.70
N LEU A 57 1.21 -2.06 4.15
CA LEU A 57 0.98 -3.49 3.94
C LEU A 57 1.96 -4.06 2.91
N SER A 58 2.22 -3.33 1.84
CA SER A 58 3.17 -3.74 0.80
C SER A 58 4.59 -3.81 1.36
N LEU A 59 4.99 -2.82 2.16
CA LEU A 59 6.30 -2.80 2.81
C LEU A 59 6.45 -3.97 3.79
N ALA A 60 5.47 -4.18 4.64
CA ALA A 60 5.49 -5.27 5.61
C ALA A 60 5.61 -6.64 4.91
N ARG A 61 4.94 -6.78 3.77
CA ARG A 61 5.01 -8.00 2.99
C ARG A 61 6.39 -8.20 2.35
N ALA A 62 6.94 -7.14 1.79
CA ALA A 62 8.28 -7.17 1.19
C ALA A 62 9.37 -7.49 2.23
N GLU A 63 9.23 -6.98 3.43
CA GLU A 63 10.20 -7.19 4.51
C GLU A 63 10.23 -8.63 5.04
N ARG A 64 9.22 -9.44 4.74
CA ARG A 64 9.21 -10.86 5.12
C ARG A 64 10.22 -11.68 4.36
N LEU A 65 10.64 -11.22 3.18
CA LEU A 65 11.63 -11.90 2.37
C LEU A 65 12.98 -11.25 2.58
N THR A 66 13.90 -11.97 3.22
CA THR A 66 15.22 -11.43 3.61
C THR A 66 16.38 -12.26 3.08
N GLU A 67 16.13 -13.50 2.66
CA GLU A 67 17.18 -14.43 2.25
C GLU A 67 17.50 -14.33 0.76
N PRO A 68 18.78 -14.59 0.36
CA PRO A 68 19.13 -14.70 -1.05
C PRO A 68 18.25 -15.73 -1.74
N GLN A 69 17.95 -15.49 -3.01
CA GLN A 69 17.06 -16.33 -3.80
C GLN A 69 17.82 -17.02 -4.93
N VAL A 70 17.31 -18.15 -5.38
CA VAL A 70 17.88 -18.90 -6.48
C VAL A 70 17.32 -18.40 -7.80
N CYS A 71 18.21 -18.05 -8.73
CA CYS A 71 17.80 -17.63 -10.07
C CYS A 71 17.08 -18.78 -10.79
N PRO A 72 15.87 -18.55 -11.29
CA PRO A 72 15.12 -19.61 -11.99
C PRO A 72 15.77 -20.06 -13.31
N SER A 73 16.64 -19.25 -13.88
CA SER A 73 17.29 -19.56 -15.16
C SER A 73 18.59 -20.30 -15.00
N CYS A 74 19.48 -19.88 -14.08
CA CYS A 74 20.82 -20.47 -13.95
C CYS A 74 21.08 -21.16 -12.63
N GLN A 75 20.13 -21.15 -11.70
CA GLN A 75 20.20 -21.81 -10.39
C GLN A 75 21.23 -21.21 -9.43
N GLN A 76 21.84 -20.08 -9.76
CA GLN A 76 22.75 -19.41 -8.84
C GLN A 76 21.96 -18.62 -7.78
N ARG A 77 22.52 -18.57 -6.57
CA ARG A 77 21.94 -17.74 -5.50
C ARG A 77 22.33 -16.29 -5.74
N SER A 78 21.35 -15.42 -5.65
CA SER A 78 21.56 -13.99 -5.82
C SER A 78 21.09 -13.24 -4.59
N PRO A 79 21.82 -12.19 -4.17
CA PRO A 79 21.41 -11.39 -3.04
C PRO A 79 20.10 -10.69 -3.32
N LEU A 80 19.33 -10.46 -2.25
CA LEU A 80 18.09 -9.72 -2.33
C LEU A 80 18.38 -8.24 -2.09
N VAL A 81 17.91 -7.39 -3.00
CA VAL A 81 17.93 -5.95 -2.81
C VAL A 81 16.51 -5.41 -2.90
N HIS A 82 16.27 -4.26 -2.30
CA HIS A 82 14.97 -3.61 -2.38
C HIS A 82 15.07 -2.41 -3.30
N ARG A 83 14.11 -2.30 -4.21
CA ARG A 83 13.96 -1.14 -5.09
C ARG A 83 12.69 -0.41 -4.74
N VAL A 84 12.78 0.91 -4.83
CA VAL A 84 11.64 1.78 -4.60
C VAL A 84 11.16 2.29 -5.96
N ARG A 85 9.87 2.21 -6.19
CA ARG A 85 9.24 2.82 -7.35
C ARG A 85 7.87 3.35 -6.98
N GLU A 86 7.40 4.29 -7.78
CA GLU A 86 6.06 4.81 -7.65
C GLU A 86 5.06 3.94 -8.43
N LEU A 87 3.96 3.61 -7.79
CA LEU A 87 2.89 2.82 -8.40
C LEU A 87 1.57 3.57 -8.24
N GLU A 88 0.84 3.72 -9.35
CA GLU A 88 -0.50 4.29 -9.29
C GLU A 88 -1.50 3.27 -8.75
N THR A 89 -2.32 3.69 -7.80
CA THR A 89 -3.42 2.89 -7.28
C THR A 89 -4.73 3.60 -7.52
N VAL A 90 -5.86 2.94 -7.25
CA VAL A 90 -7.18 3.56 -7.37
C VAL A 90 -7.33 4.77 -6.44
N ASP A 91 -6.55 4.84 -5.37
CA ASP A 91 -6.60 5.93 -4.40
C ASP A 91 -5.48 6.96 -4.59
N GLY A 92 -4.65 6.79 -5.61
CA GLY A 92 -3.56 7.68 -5.93
C GLY A 92 -2.20 6.98 -5.87
N PRO A 93 -1.11 7.71 -6.11
CA PRO A 93 0.22 7.12 -6.15
C PRO A 93 0.70 6.68 -4.78
N ILE A 94 1.40 5.56 -4.74
CA ILE A 94 2.08 5.07 -3.55
C ILE A 94 3.53 4.78 -3.90
N GLU A 95 4.38 4.78 -2.87
CA GLU A 95 5.75 4.33 -2.99
C GLU A 95 5.79 2.83 -2.70
N LEU A 96 6.17 2.03 -3.69
CA LEU A 96 6.27 0.59 -3.55
C LEU A 96 7.72 0.20 -3.37
N ARG A 97 8.01 -0.53 -2.29
CA ARG A 97 9.30 -1.14 -2.07
C ARG A 97 9.20 -2.62 -2.40
N GLU A 98 9.88 -3.04 -3.44
CA GLU A 98 9.82 -4.43 -3.90
C GLU A 98 11.17 -5.13 -3.80
N PRO A 99 11.19 -6.40 -3.40
CA PRO A 99 12.41 -7.20 -3.40
C PRO A 99 12.75 -7.63 -4.82
N VAL A 100 14.02 -7.47 -5.18
CA VAL A 100 14.56 -7.83 -6.50
C VAL A 100 15.85 -8.58 -6.28
N CYS A 101 16.09 -9.59 -7.10
CA CYS A 101 17.33 -10.34 -7.09
C CYS A 101 18.08 -10.11 -8.40
N PRO A 102 19.15 -9.30 -8.40
CA PRO A 102 20.00 -9.16 -9.58
C PRO A 102 20.87 -10.40 -9.73
N CYS A 103 20.72 -11.12 -10.83
CA CYS A 103 21.57 -12.28 -11.12
C CYS A 103 22.76 -11.85 -11.97
N SER A 104 23.95 -11.94 -11.39
CA SER A 104 25.19 -11.57 -12.08
C SER A 104 25.53 -12.51 -13.24
N ALA A 105 25.17 -13.77 -13.14
CA ALA A 105 25.44 -14.76 -14.19
C ALA A 105 24.53 -14.54 -15.40
N CYS A 106 23.24 -14.28 -15.18
CA CYS A 106 22.28 -14.02 -16.25
C CYS A 106 22.26 -12.57 -16.69
N ARG A 107 22.82 -11.67 -15.90
CA ARG A 107 22.82 -10.21 -16.10
C ARG A 107 21.40 -9.65 -16.19
N ARG A 108 20.48 -10.27 -15.45
CA ARG A 108 19.07 -9.86 -15.40
C ARG A 108 18.61 -9.88 -13.96
N ASP A 109 17.62 -9.04 -13.69
CA ASP A 109 16.93 -9.04 -12.41
C ASP A 109 15.78 -10.05 -12.49
N PHE A 110 15.51 -10.70 -11.37
CA PHE A 110 14.29 -11.48 -11.25
C PHE A 110 13.55 -11.10 -9.95
N PHE A 111 12.25 -11.30 -9.98
CA PHE A 111 11.40 -10.99 -8.85
C PHE A 111 11.04 -12.29 -8.15
N PRO A 112 11.40 -12.45 -6.87
CA PRO A 112 11.08 -13.67 -6.15
C PRO A 112 9.57 -13.91 -6.12
N ALA A 113 9.15 -15.13 -6.41
CA ALA A 113 7.74 -15.50 -6.35
C ALA A 113 7.14 -15.29 -4.96
N ALA A 114 7.96 -15.40 -3.93
CA ALA A 114 7.55 -15.22 -2.54
C ALA A 114 7.49 -13.75 -2.11
N SER A 115 7.73 -12.78 -3.00
CA SER A 115 7.67 -11.35 -2.66
C SER A 115 6.30 -10.95 -2.09
N GLY A 116 5.26 -11.63 -2.52
CA GLY A 116 3.93 -11.48 -1.98
C GLY A 116 3.16 -10.25 -2.46
N VAL A 117 3.75 -9.41 -3.30
CA VAL A 117 3.05 -8.25 -3.84
C VAL A 117 2.02 -8.66 -4.88
N GLY A 118 2.31 -9.72 -5.66
CA GLY A 118 1.35 -10.30 -6.58
C GLY A 118 0.89 -9.40 -7.71
N LEU A 119 1.74 -8.50 -8.18
CA LEU A 119 1.40 -7.62 -9.28
C LEU A 119 1.27 -8.40 -10.58
N GLU A 120 0.21 -8.11 -11.31
CA GLU A 120 0.04 -8.64 -12.65
C GLU A 120 1.06 -8.01 -13.62
N PRO A 121 1.44 -8.71 -14.69
CA PRO A 121 2.42 -8.17 -15.65
C PRO A 121 2.06 -6.79 -16.19
N ALA A 122 0.78 -6.48 -16.34
CA ALA A 122 0.33 -5.19 -16.83
C ALA A 122 0.54 -4.05 -15.82
N GLU A 123 0.79 -4.36 -14.55
CA GLU A 123 1.02 -3.40 -13.47
C GLU A 123 2.51 -3.11 -13.24
N LEU A 124 3.36 -3.86 -13.91
CA LEU A 124 4.83 -3.76 -13.75
C LEU A 124 5.48 -2.70 -14.66
#